data_cf1f31ce733892a6e0e75bf90c45b467
#
_entry.id   cf1f31ce733892a6e0e75bf90c45b467
#
_cell.length_a   1.000
_cell.length_b   1.000
_cell.length_c   1.000
_cell.angle_alpha   90.00
_cell.angle_beta   90.00
_cell.angle_gamma   90.00
#
_symmetry.space_group_name_H-M   'P 1'
#
loop_
_entity.id
_entity.type
_entity.pdbx_description
1 polymer ?
#
loop_
_entity_poly.entity_id
_entity_poly.type
_entity_poly.pdbx_seq_one_letter_code
_entity_poly.pdbx_strand_id
1 'polypeptide(L)'
;MPMEKKMAPGSSSSQEAVEPPSVENQLGQVFVPIQNTSELLLEYQVQLSYQTHDLIKTRKDILGFITKYGYIESSSAVNTDAPYMSLRIHIRSEKLYEALIELDTYGVLLSEDIATVDHTEGMVWQKVKSNREKIRLTRRTSANNQTSANSKNWQAIEEALTDSENNLDHAEHEIWKIKDKVKWATLSINFSSPIPPDKIQVPTYRNAFVGILNVFLELTYYLIWMIPFLLVAVVIYFPIKKIYKKFQK
;
A
#
# COMPACT_ATOMS: atom_id res chain seq x y z
N MET A 1 -49.63 -0.35 -67.39
CA MET A 1 -49.02 0.69 -66.44
C MET A 1 -48.39 -0.05 -65.37
N PRO A 2 -47.04 -0.07 -65.24
CA PRO A 2 -46.33 -0.73 -64.15
C PRO A 2 -46.04 0.27 -63.01
N MET A 3 -46.31 -0.17 -61.81
CA MET A 3 -46.02 0.57 -60.58
C MET A 3 -44.51 0.49 -60.26
N GLU A 4 -43.93 1.63 -60.17
CA GLU A 4 -42.55 1.83 -59.68
C GLU A 4 -42.43 1.57 -58.15
N LYS A 5 -41.60 0.61 -57.78
CA LYS A 5 -41.30 0.27 -56.39
C LYS A 5 -40.15 1.13 -55.94
N LYS A 6 -40.44 2.20 -55.16
CA LYS A 6 -39.43 3.05 -54.51
C LYS A 6 -38.68 2.24 -53.44
N MET A 7 -37.39 2.03 -53.64
CA MET A 7 -36.47 1.56 -52.62
C MET A 7 -36.20 2.68 -51.61
N ALA A 8 -36.42 2.41 -50.32
CA ALA A 8 -36.02 3.26 -49.23
C ALA A 8 -34.50 3.11 -48.95
N PRO A 9 -33.79 4.20 -48.60
CA PRO A 9 -32.37 4.13 -48.24
C PRO A 9 -32.20 3.48 -46.85
N GLY A 10 -31.23 2.56 -46.78
CA GLY A 10 -30.85 1.87 -45.55
C GLY A 10 -30.43 2.81 -44.44
N SER A 11 -31.05 2.64 -43.29
CA SER A 11 -30.63 3.25 -42.03
C SER A 11 -29.29 2.65 -41.60
N SER A 12 -28.24 3.46 -41.67
CA SER A 12 -27.00 3.18 -41.00
C SER A 12 -27.26 3.17 -39.47
N SER A 13 -27.27 2.00 -38.88
CA SER A 13 -27.23 1.88 -37.41
C SER A 13 -25.89 2.39 -36.93
N SER A 14 -25.85 3.62 -36.41
CA SER A 14 -24.80 4.09 -35.54
C SER A 14 -24.76 3.14 -34.33
N GLN A 15 -23.70 2.34 -34.22
CA GLN A 15 -23.38 1.66 -32.98
C GLN A 15 -23.15 2.77 -31.94
N GLU A 16 -24.14 3.00 -31.09
CA GLU A 16 -23.97 3.70 -29.84
C GLU A 16 -22.84 2.99 -29.08
N ALA A 17 -21.73 3.71 -28.85
CA ALA A 17 -20.69 3.25 -27.96
C ALA A 17 -21.35 3.08 -26.59
N VAL A 18 -21.51 1.84 -26.16
CA VAL A 18 -21.96 1.50 -24.81
C VAL A 18 -20.89 2.05 -23.89
N GLU A 19 -21.17 3.17 -23.22
CA GLU A 19 -20.37 3.65 -22.09
C GLU A 19 -20.27 2.49 -21.08
N PRO A 20 -19.04 2.16 -20.60
CA PRO A 20 -18.93 1.15 -19.57
C PRO A 20 -19.77 1.59 -18.37
N PRO A 21 -20.52 0.67 -17.73
CA PRO A 21 -21.35 1.01 -16.60
C PRO A 21 -20.51 1.70 -15.55
N SER A 22 -20.93 2.88 -15.10
CA SER A 22 -20.34 3.55 -13.95
C SER A 22 -20.46 2.59 -12.78
N VAL A 23 -19.33 2.11 -12.28
CA VAL A 23 -19.29 1.29 -11.07
C VAL A 23 -19.63 2.21 -9.92
N GLU A 24 -20.92 2.28 -9.57
CA GLU A 24 -21.33 2.94 -8.33
C GLU A 24 -20.66 2.22 -7.15
N ASN A 25 -20.12 3.00 -6.21
CA ASN A 25 -19.57 2.45 -4.97
C ASN A 25 -20.66 1.66 -4.23
N GLN A 26 -20.57 0.33 -4.27
CA GLN A 26 -21.56 -0.56 -3.66
C GLN A 26 -21.38 -0.70 -2.13
N LEU A 27 -20.35 -0.07 -1.54
CA LEU A 27 -19.98 -0.23 -0.13
C LEU A 27 -20.87 0.54 0.86
N GLY A 28 -21.88 1.26 0.38
CA GLY A 28 -22.87 1.91 1.24
C GLY A 28 -22.41 3.26 1.80
N GLN A 29 -22.87 3.60 3.01
CA GLN A 29 -22.58 4.89 3.62
C GLN A 29 -21.16 4.94 4.16
N VAL A 30 -20.49 6.08 3.94
CA VAL A 30 -19.17 6.37 4.50
C VAL A 30 -19.23 6.32 6.04
N PHE A 31 -18.23 5.73 6.66
CA PHE A 31 -18.07 5.73 8.12
C PHE A 31 -18.08 7.16 8.67
N VAL A 32 -18.88 7.37 9.71
CA VAL A 32 -18.95 8.67 10.40
C VAL A 32 -18.16 8.55 11.71
N PRO A 33 -16.96 9.12 11.80
CA PRO A 33 -16.17 9.10 13.02
C PRO A 33 -16.86 9.88 14.15
N ILE A 34 -16.78 9.36 15.35
CA ILE A 34 -17.24 10.06 16.55
C ILE A 34 -16.25 11.16 16.87
N GLN A 35 -16.74 12.38 17.15
CA GLN A 35 -15.87 13.47 17.53
C GLN A 35 -15.24 13.22 18.90
N ASN A 36 -13.95 13.47 19.01
CA ASN A 36 -13.22 13.38 20.25
C ASN A 36 -13.71 14.48 21.22
N THR A 37 -14.01 14.07 22.46
CA THR A 37 -14.42 14.94 23.56
C THR A 37 -13.42 14.85 24.69
N SER A 38 -13.65 15.60 25.79
CA SER A 38 -12.85 15.44 27.01
C SER A 38 -13.03 14.09 27.70
N GLU A 39 -14.14 13.41 27.40
CA GLU A 39 -14.52 12.11 27.98
C GLU A 39 -14.20 10.93 27.08
N LEU A 40 -14.01 11.15 25.78
CA LEU A 40 -13.74 10.10 24.79
C LEU A 40 -12.58 10.53 23.87
N LEU A 41 -11.47 9.79 23.93
CA LEU A 41 -10.23 10.07 23.22
C LEU A 41 -9.89 8.91 22.28
N LEU A 42 -10.32 9.04 21.01
CA LEU A 42 -10.19 8.00 20.00
C LEU A 42 -9.07 8.35 19.02
N GLU A 43 -8.16 7.41 18.78
CA GLU A 43 -7.20 7.40 17.68
C GLU A 43 -7.79 6.61 16.53
N TYR A 44 -7.80 7.17 15.31
CA TYR A 44 -8.30 6.52 14.11
C TYR A 44 -7.14 6.08 13.21
N GLN A 45 -7.19 4.83 12.80
CA GLN A 45 -6.28 4.24 11.81
C GLN A 45 -7.14 3.69 10.68
N VAL A 46 -6.99 4.25 9.49
CA VAL A 46 -7.82 3.95 8.33
C VAL A 46 -6.94 3.41 7.21
N GLN A 47 -7.33 2.28 6.63
CA GLN A 47 -6.69 1.71 5.46
C GLN A 47 -7.69 1.69 4.32
N LEU A 48 -7.31 2.33 3.20
CA LEU A 48 -8.16 2.49 2.03
C LEU A 48 -7.46 1.97 0.80
N SER A 49 -8.20 1.29 -0.05
CA SER A 49 -7.71 0.83 -1.34
C SER A 49 -8.66 1.30 -2.43
N TYR A 50 -8.14 2.06 -3.38
CA TYR A 50 -8.90 2.61 -4.49
C TYR A 50 -8.37 2.12 -5.83
N GLN A 51 -9.27 2.01 -6.79
CA GLN A 51 -8.93 1.83 -8.19
C GLN A 51 -9.22 3.12 -8.96
N THR A 52 -8.25 3.62 -9.72
CA THR A 52 -8.37 4.83 -10.54
C THR A 52 -7.89 4.58 -11.97
N HIS A 53 -8.59 5.16 -12.95
CA HIS A 53 -8.20 5.06 -14.36
C HIS A 53 -7.03 5.98 -14.73
N ASP A 54 -6.87 7.10 -14.02
CA ASP A 54 -5.80 8.09 -14.28
C ASP A 54 -5.01 8.38 -12.99
N LEU A 55 -3.98 7.59 -12.76
CA LEU A 55 -3.12 7.69 -11.60
C LEU A 55 -2.31 9.01 -11.58
N ILE A 56 -2.02 9.60 -12.76
CA ILE A 56 -1.29 10.86 -12.88
C ILE A 56 -2.16 12.01 -12.40
N LYS A 57 -3.43 12.04 -12.83
CA LYS A 57 -4.41 13.03 -12.37
C LYS A 57 -4.66 12.88 -10.88
N THR A 58 -4.98 11.66 -10.42
CA THR A 58 -5.21 11.36 -9.01
C THR A 58 -4.05 11.80 -8.13
N ARG A 59 -2.79 11.62 -8.58
CA ARG A 59 -1.61 12.09 -7.83
C ARG A 59 -1.59 13.61 -7.65
N LYS A 60 -2.00 14.37 -8.67
CA LYS A 60 -2.06 15.85 -8.56
C LYS A 60 -3.17 16.29 -7.61
N ASP A 61 -4.33 15.66 -7.72
CA ASP A 61 -5.50 15.99 -6.92
C ASP A 61 -5.24 15.67 -5.43
N ILE A 62 -4.58 14.56 -5.15
CA ILE A 62 -4.16 14.17 -3.79
C ILE A 62 -3.19 15.17 -3.16
N LEU A 63 -2.32 15.83 -3.92
CA LEU A 63 -1.45 16.87 -3.35
C LEU A 63 -2.27 18.08 -2.85
N GLY A 64 -3.31 18.46 -3.58
CA GLY A 64 -4.27 19.48 -3.16
C GLY A 64 -5.04 19.06 -1.91
N PHE A 65 -5.52 17.83 -1.88
CA PHE A 65 -6.22 17.24 -0.74
C PHE A 65 -5.36 17.25 0.53
N ILE A 66 -4.10 16.83 0.46
CA ILE A 66 -3.21 16.78 1.61
C ILE A 66 -2.97 18.18 2.19
N THR A 67 -2.77 19.17 1.33
CA THR A 67 -2.58 20.55 1.76
C THR A 67 -3.78 21.09 2.54
N LYS A 68 -4.98 20.61 2.22
CA LYS A 68 -6.24 21.02 2.85
C LYS A 68 -6.48 20.36 4.21
N TYR A 69 -6.14 19.07 4.35
CA TYR A 69 -6.56 18.24 5.48
C TYR A 69 -5.45 17.89 6.47
N GLY A 70 -4.18 17.85 6.01
CA GLY A 70 -3.12 17.36 6.87
C GLY A 70 -1.72 17.40 6.25
N TYR A 71 -0.94 16.35 6.45
CA TYR A 71 0.41 16.23 5.93
C TYR A 71 0.76 14.79 5.56
N ILE A 72 1.78 14.63 4.70
CA ILE A 72 2.30 13.32 4.27
C ILE A 72 3.36 12.85 5.27
N GLU A 73 3.23 11.60 5.73
CA GLU A 73 4.29 10.87 6.41
C GLU A 73 5.21 10.17 5.41
N SER A 74 4.61 9.45 4.45
CA SER A 74 5.35 8.76 3.40
C SER A 74 4.53 8.67 2.11
N SER A 75 5.24 8.59 0.98
CA SER A 75 4.63 8.42 -0.34
C SER A 75 5.52 7.56 -1.21
N SER A 76 4.95 6.59 -1.89
CA SER A 76 5.61 5.75 -2.88
C SER A 76 4.73 5.66 -4.13
N ALA A 77 5.33 5.78 -5.30
CA ALA A 77 4.63 5.59 -6.57
C ALA A 77 5.51 4.75 -7.50
N VAL A 78 4.94 3.71 -8.07
CA VAL A 78 5.63 2.78 -8.97
C VAL A 78 4.91 2.80 -10.31
N ASN A 79 5.67 3.04 -11.38
CA ASN A 79 5.17 3.10 -12.75
C ASN A 79 5.71 1.88 -13.51
N THR A 80 4.94 0.80 -13.46
CA THR A 80 5.17 -0.47 -14.17
C THR A 80 3.96 -0.79 -15.05
N ASP A 81 3.88 -2.01 -15.57
CA ASP A 81 2.71 -2.50 -16.32
C ASP A 81 1.43 -2.49 -15.46
N ALA A 82 1.56 -2.58 -14.14
CA ALA A 82 0.49 -2.40 -13.16
C ALA A 82 0.89 -1.23 -12.23
N PRO A 83 0.66 0.03 -12.63
CA PRO A 83 1.08 1.18 -11.84
C PRO A 83 0.24 1.30 -10.56
N TYR A 84 0.92 1.66 -9.47
CA TYR A 84 0.26 1.89 -8.18
C TYR A 84 0.93 3.03 -7.42
N MET A 85 0.19 3.61 -6.49
CA MET A 85 0.65 4.65 -5.57
C MET A 85 0.19 4.31 -4.16
N SER A 86 1.09 4.36 -3.20
CA SER A 86 0.82 4.18 -1.77
C SER A 86 1.19 5.45 -1.01
N LEU A 87 0.30 5.86 -0.12
CA LEU A 87 0.42 7.09 0.66
C LEU A 87 0.10 6.79 2.11
N ARG A 88 0.90 7.35 3.01
CA ARG A 88 0.57 7.42 4.43
C ARG A 88 0.51 8.89 4.83
N ILE A 89 -0.66 9.30 5.30
CA ILE A 89 -0.97 10.69 5.59
C ILE A 89 -1.60 10.82 6.98
N HIS A 90 -1.38 11.96 7.60
CA HIS A 90 -2.03 12.33 8.85
C HIS A 90 -3.03 13.43 8.59
N ILE A 91 -4.28 13.19 8.98
CA ILE A 91 -5.41 14.12 8.84
C ILE A 91 -5.91 14.50 10.22
N ARG A 92 -6.34 15.73 10.40
CA ARG A 92 -6.97 16.13 11.66
C ARG A 92 -8.23 15.30 11.91
N SER A 93 -8.31 14.65 13.07
CA SER A 93 -9.44 13.76 13.42
C SER A 93 -10.80 14.43 13.25
N GLU A 94 -10.87 15.74 13.52
CA GLU A 94 -12.09 16.56 13.34
C GLU A 94 -12.57 16.65 11.89
N LYS A 95 -11.63 16.51 10.92
CA LYS A 95 -11.89 16.60 9.47
C LYS A 95 -11.90 15.25 8.78
N LEU A 96 -11.80 14.17 9.53
CA LEU A 96 -11.69 12.81 8.97
C LEU A 96 -12.88 12.47 8.08
N TYR A 97 -14.10 12.80 8.50
CA TYR A 97 -15.31 12.51 7.73
C TYR A 97 -15.34 13.25 6.37
N GLU A 98 -15.05 14.55 6.39
CA GLU A 98 -14.98 15.35 5.16
C GLU A 98 -13.90 14.83 4.21
N ALA A 99 -12.77 14.40 4.78
CA ALA A 99 -11.65 13.87 4.02
C ALA A 99 -12.00 12.51 3.36
N LEU A 100 -12.69 11.62 4.07
CA LEU A 100 -13.14 10.33 3.52
C LEU A 100 -14.11 10.52 2.34
N ILE A 101 -15.08 11.43 2.47
CA ILE A 101 -16.02 11.75 1.38
C ILE A 101 -15.27 12.31 0.15
N GLU A 102 -14.29 13.19 0.36
CA GLU A 102 -13.52 13.75 -0.75
C GLU A 102 -12.63 12.70 -1.42
N LEU A 103 -12.04 11.76 -0.66
CA LEU A 103 -11.25 10.66 -1.18
C LEU A 103 -12.05 9.75 -2.11
N ASP A 104 -13.32 9.50 -1.84
CA ASP A 104 -14.20 8.68 -2.68
C ASP A 104 -14.42 9.29 -4.08
N THR A 105 -14.11 10.58 -4.25
CA THR A 105 -14.18 11.21 -5.58
C THR A 105 -12.99 10.92 -6.48
N TYR A 106 -11.88 10.40 -5.93
CA TYR A 106 -10.63 10.18 -6.67
C TYR A 106 -10.51 8.78 -7.29
N GLY A 107 -11.44 7.88 -6.98
CA GLY A 107 -11.46 6.52 -7.53
C GLY A 107 -12.58 5.66 -6.97
N VAL A 108 -12.64 4.42 -7.45
CA VAL A 108 -13.59 3.43 -6.93
C VAL A 108 -12.98 2.78 -5.70
N LEU A 109 -13.68 2.83 -4.57
CA LEU A 109 -13.27 2.19 -3.34
C LEU A 109 -13.35 0.67 -3.47
N LEU A 110 -12.23 -0.02 -3.29
CA LEU A 110 -12.14 -1.48 -3.33
C LEU A 110 -12.22 -2.11 -1.95
N SER A 111 -11.57 -1.48 -0.97
CA SER A 111 -11.61 -1.93 0.44
C SER A 111 -11.42 -0.76 1.39
N GLU A 112 -12.08 -0.85 2.53
CA GLU A 112 -11.97 0.05 3.65
C GLU A 112 -11.81 -0.77 4.94
N ASP A 113 -10.82 -0.42 5.76
CA ASP A 113 -10.62 -0.97 7.09
C ASP A 113 -10.36 0.17 8.06
N ILE A 114 -11.20 0.26 9.11
CA ILE A 114 -11.15 1.33 10.09
C ILE A 114 -10.96 0.73 11.47
N ALA A 115 -9.78 0.96 12.03
CA ALA A 115 -9.45 0.59 13.40
C ALA A 115 -9.52 1.83 14.30
N THR A 116 -10.08 1.65 15.49
CA THR A 116 -10.19 2.72 16.49
C THR A 116 -9.58 2.25 17.80
N VAL A 117 -8.70 3.08 18.37
CA VAL A 117 -8.04 2.82 19.67
C VAL A 117 -8.53 3.87 20.67
N ASP A 118 -9.09 3.41 21.78
CA ASP A 118 -9.53 4.28 22.88
C ASP A 118 -8.38 4.53 23.87
N HIS A 119 -8.00 5.79 24.01
CA HIS A 119 -6.95 6.27 24.93
C HIS A 119 -7.52 6.94 26.20
N THR A 120 -8.82 6.91 26.40
CA THR A 120 -9.49 7.63 27.50
C THR A 120 -8.97 7.18 28.85
N GLU A 121 -8.96 5.87 29.12
CA GLU A 121 -8.46 5.32 30.37
C GLU A 121 -6.97 5.66 30.61
N GLY A 122 -6.14 5.47 29.57
CA GLY A 122 -4.73 5.82 29.60
C GLY A 122 -4.49 7.29 29.97
N MET A 123 -5.25 8.20 29.41
CA MET A 123 -5.18 9.63 29.71
C MET A 123 -5.55 9.94 31.15
N VAL A 124 -6.64 9.35 31.65
CA VAL A 124 -7.08 9.54 33.05
C VAL A 124 -5.99 9.06 34.00
N TRP A 125 -5.42 7.88 33.73
CA TRP A 125 -4.36 7.32 34.55
C TRP A 125 -3.08 8.19 34.59
N GLN A 126 -2.65 8.70 33.43
CA GLN A 126 -1.50 9.60 33.36
C GLN A 126 -1.75 10.94 34.08
N LYS A 127 -2.97 11.50 33.98
CA LYS A 127 -3.35 12.70 34.74
C LYS A 127 -3.30 12.46 36.24
N VAL A 128 -3.80 11.32 36.72
CA VAL A 128 -3.74 10.95 38.14
C VAL A 128 -2.28 10.80 38.59
N LYS A 129 -1.42 10.16 37.77
CA LYS A 129 0.01 10.01 38.06
C LYS A 129 0.70 11.38 38.12
N SER A 130 0.51 12.24 37.12
CA SER A 130 1.07 13.59 37.11
C SER A 130 0.66 14.42 38.33
N ASN A 131 -0.63 14.43 38.66
CA ASN A 131 -1.12 15.17 39.85
C ASN A 131 -0.51 14.63 41.15
N ARG A 132 -0.37 13.31 41.26
CA ARG A 132 0.23 12.68 42.44
C ARG A 132 1.73 13.06 42.57
N GLU A 133 2.47 13.05 41.47
CA GLU A 133 3.88 13.45 41.47
C GLU A 133 4.04 14.97 41.74
N LYS A 134 3.16 15.83 41.24
CA LYS A 134 3.16 17.27 41.61
C LYS A 134 3.02 17.50 43.10
N ILE A 135 2.12 16.76 43.76
CA ILE A 135 1.95 16.85 45.21
C ILE A 135 3.20 16.34 45.93
N ARG A 136 3.81 15.24 45.46
CA ARG A 136 5.06 14.70 46.03
C ARG A 136 6.21 15.68 45.87
N LEU A 137 6.36 16.25 44.66
CA LEU A 137 7.38 17.25 44.37
C LEU A 137 7.27 18.46 45.31
N THR A 138 6.08 19.02 45.50
CA THR A 138 5.85 20.13 46.43
C THR A 138 6.26 19.79 47.86
N ARG A 139 5.90 18.60 48.36
CA ARG A 139 6.26 18.15 49.71
C ARG A 139 7.77 17.94 49.84
N ARG A 140 8.43 17.34 48.86
CA ARG A 140 9.87 17.08 48.84
C ARG A 140 10.67 18.38 48.74
N THR A 141 10.24 19.29 47.89
CA THR A 141 10.84 20.64 47.81
C THR A 141 10.76 21.38 49.13
N SER A 142 9.60 21.34 49.83
CA SER A 142 9.46 21.94 51.14
C SER A 142 10.37 21.29 52.18
N ALA A 143 10.51 19.95 52.14
CA ALA A 143 11.42 19.22 53.04
C ALA A 143 12.88 19.56 52.72
N ASN A 144 13.29 19.66 51.48
CA ASN A 144 14.63 20.04 51.06
C ASN A 144 15.00 21.45 51.55
N ASN A 145 14.09 22.41 51.41
CA ASN A 145 14.29 23.78 51.89
C ASN A 145 14.43 23.89 53.42
N GLN A 146 13.91 22.94 54.18
CA GLN A 146 14.00 22.90 55.64
C GLN A 146 15.21 22.09 56.15
N THR A 147 15.89 21.36 55.26
CA THR A 147 16.98 20.45 55.60
C THR A 147 18.32 21.11 55.30
N SER A 148 19.25 21.13 56.29
CA SER A 148 20.59 21.62 56.02
C SER A 148 21.34 20.69 55.06
N ALA A 149 22.13 21.27 54.14
CA ALA A 149 22.96 20.54 53.18
C ALA A 149 23.97 19.56 53.86
N ASN A 150 24.27 19.78 55.12
CA ASN A 150 25.17 18.92 55.92
C ASN A 150 24.43 17.79 56.65
N SER A 151 23.09 17.67 56.48
CA SER A 151 22.35 16.59 57.12
C SER A 151 22.59 15.25 56.44
N LYS A 152 22.60 14.15 57.20
CA LYS A 152 22.74 12.79 56.64
C LYS A 152 21.64 12.42 55.63
N ASN A 153 20.51 13.10 55.72
CA ASN A 153 19.33 12.77 54.87
C ASN A 153 19.24 13.67 53.65
N TRP A 154 20.09 14.67 53.47
CA TRP A 154 20.01 15.61 52.38
C TRP A 154 20.11 14.91 51.00
N GLN A 155 21.09 13.99 50.86
CA GLN A 155 21.27 13.25 49.61
C GLN A 155 20.05 12.40 49.26
N ALA A 156 19.43 11.73 50.24
CA ALA A 156 18.24 10.92 50.02
C ALA A 156 17.02 11.77 49.63
N ILE A 157 16.91 12.99 50.15
CA ILE A 157 15.87 13.94 49.77
C ILE A 157 16.08 14.44 48.35
N GLU A 158 17.31 14.76 47.95
CA GLU A 158 17.68 15.23 46.62
C GLU A 158 17.45 14.15 45.57
N GLU A 159 17.86 12.91 45.84
CA GLU A 159 17.59 11.75 44.98
C GLU A 159 16.08 11.52 44.81
N ALA A 160 15.31 11.57 45.89
CA ALA A 160 13.87 11.43 45.85
C ALA A 160 13.18 12.60 45.11
N LEU A 161 13.74 13.81 45.15
CA LEU A 161 13.28 14.97 44.41
C LEU A 161 13.46 14.73 42.90
N THR A 162 14.69 14.37 42.51
CA THR A 162 15.05 14.02 41.13
C THR A 162 14.13 12.92 40.55
N ASP A 163 13.88 11.86 41.35
CA ASP A 163 12.96 10.80 40.95
C ASP A 163 11.53 11.30 40.71
N SER A 164 11.05 12.25 41.54
CA SER A 164 9.72 12.83 41.34
C SER A 164 9.64 13.71 40.09
N GLU A 165 10.68 14.47 39.80
CA GLU A 165 10.80 15.31 38.60
C GLU A 165 10.77 14.41 37.34
N ASN A 166 11.63 13.39 37.30
CA ASN A 166 11.66 12.43 36.19
C ASN A 166 10.31 11.73 35.97
N ASN A 167 9.64 11.30 37.05
CA ASN A 167 8.34 10.66 36.95
C ASN A 167 7.25 11.62 36.50
N LEU A 168 7.30 12.88 36.86
CA LEU A 168 6.40 13.93 36.42
C LEU A 168 6.58 14.19 34.93
N ASP A 169 7.82 14.41 34.49
CA ASP A 169 8.17 14.64 33.09
C ASP A 169 7.72 13.48 32.20
N HIS A 170 7.95 12.25 32.65
CA HIS A 170 7.48 11.06 31.95
C HIS A 170 5.94 11.05 31.84
N ALA A 171 5.22 11.32 32.91
CA ALA A 171 3.76 11.35 32.89
C ALA A 171 3.20 12.45 31.97
N GLU A 172 3.83 13.64 31.97
CA GLU A 172 3.44 14.75 31.09
C GLU A 172 3.74 14.44 29.62
N HIS A 173 4.87 13.79 29.33
CA HIS A 173 5.22 13.33 27.99
C HIS A 173 4.22 12.30 27.46
N GLU A 174 3.80 11.32 28.28
CA GLU A 174 2.77 10.35 27.87
C GLU A 174 1.40 11.02 27.65
N ILE A 175 1.03 12.01 28.44
CA ILE A 175 -0.16 12.83 28.21
C ILE A 175 -0.09 13.54 26.84
N TRP A 176 1.06 14.11 26.53
CA TRP A 176 1.29 14.78 25.26
C TRP A 176 1.18 13.81 24.08
N LYS A 177 1.81 12.63 24.16
CA LYS A 177 1.70 11.57 23.14
C LYS A 177 0.26 11.15 22.86
N ILE A 178 -0.53 10.94 23.93
CA ILE A 178 -1.95 10.57 23.78
C ILE A 178 -2.71 11.69 23.05
N LYS A 179 -2.50 12.94 23.45
CA LYS A 179 -3.14 14.09 22.82
C LYS A 179 -2.76 14.22 21.33
N ASP A 180 -1.50 13.97 21.00
CA ASP A 180 -1.01 14.04 19.63
C ASP A 180 -1.63 12.93 18.76
N LYS A 181 -1.65 11.67 19.24
CA LYS A 181 -2.28 10.54 18.57
C LYS A 181 -3.78 10.75 18.31
N VAL A 182 -4.49 11.27 19.29
CA VAL A 182 -5.94 11.52 19.19
C VAL A 182 -6.27 12.69 18.26
N LYS A 183 -5.33 13.65 18.14
CA LYS A 183 -5.49 14.81 17.26
C LYS A 183 -5.41 14.46 15.78
N TRP A 184 -4.65 13.42 15.45
CA TRP A 184 -4.38 13.01 14.08
C TRP A 184 -4.91 11.61 13.79
N ALA A 185 -5.70 11.46 12.74
CA ALA A 185 -6.05 10.18 12.16
C ALA A 185 -4.96 9.79 11.15
N THR A 186 -4.51 8.54 11.20
CA THR A 186 -3.54 8.01 10.26
C THR A 186 -4.28 7.28 9.14
N LEU A 187 -4.11 7.74 7.90
CA LEU A 187 -4.68 7.12 6.72
C LEU A 187 -3.59 6.48 5.87
N SER A 188 -3.74 5.20 5.59
CA SER A 188 -2.93 4.45 4.63
C SER A 188 -3.75 4.21 3.38
N ILE A 189 -3.40 4.87 2.27
CA ILE A 189 -4.20 4.88 1.05
C ILE A 189 -3.39 4.25 -0.07
N ASN A 190 -3.99 3.27 -0.75
CA ASN A 190 -3.41 2.63 -1.92
C ASN A 190 -4.29 2.92 -3.14
N PHE A 191 -3.68 3.48 -4.18
CA PHE A 191 -4.31 3.65 -5.49
C PHE A 191 -3.67 2.69 -6.48
N SER A 192 -4.50 1.92 -7.18
CA SER A 192 -4.08 1.03 -8.26
C SER A 192 -4.78 1.41 -9.57
N SER A 193 -4.12 1.17 -10.69
CA SER A 193 -4.76 1.23 -11.99
C SER A 193 -5.39 -0.12 -12.32
N PRO A 194 -6.55 -0.16 -13.01
CA PRO A 194 -7.08 -1.41 -13.52
C PRO A 194 -6.04 -2.07 -14.44
N ILE A 195 -5.83 -3.36 -14.25
CA ILE A 195 -4.94 -4.14 -15.13
C ILE A 195 -5.59 -4.14 -16.52
N PRO A 196 -4.90 -3.62 -17.55
CA PRO A 196 -5.43 -3.65 -18.89
C PRO A 196 -5.67 -5.12 -19.30
N PRO A 197 -6.78 -5.44 -19.97
CA PRO A 197 -7.01 -6.79 -20.47
C PRO A 197 -5.83 -7.23 -21.32
N ASP A 198 -5.47 -8.51 -21.20
CA ASP A 198 -4.37 -9.10 -21.95
C ASP A 198 -4.47 -8.72 -23.42
N LYS A 199 -3.56 -7.87 -23.88
CA LYS A 199 -3.50 -7.51 -25.29
C LYS A 199 -3.09 -8.78 -26.04
N ILE A 200 -3.86 -9.17 -27.05
CA ILE A 200 -3.46 -10.21 -27.98
C ILE A 200 -2.10 -9.79 -28.55
N GLN A 201 -1.04 -10.46 -28.09
CA GLN A 201 0.30 -10.23 -28.62
C GLN A 201 0.33 -10.86 -30.02
N VAL A 202 0.07 -10.05 -31.04
CA VAL A 202 0.30 -10.46 -32.42
C VAL A 202 1.81 -10.53 -32.62
N PRO A 203 2.39 -11.74 -32.82
CA PRO A 203 3.83 -11.87 -33.04
C PRO A 203 4.19 -11.03 -34.28
N THR A 204 5.19 -10.20 -34.18
CA THR A 204 5.69 -9.48 -35.36
C THR A 204 6.30 -10.50 -36.30
N TYR A 205 5.77 -10.63 -37.54
CA TYR A 205 6.24 -11.57 -38.55
C TYR A 205 7.76 -11.50 -38.80
N ARG A 206 8.36 -10.33 -38.59
CA ARG A 206 9.82 -10.13 -38.64
C ARG A 206 10.56 -11.00 -37.62
N ASN A 207 10.03 -11.18 -36.41
CA ASN A 207 10.61 -12.02 -35.37
C ASN A 207 10.36 -13.51 -35.65
N ALA A 208 9.26 -13.85 -36.32
CA ALA A 208 8.98 -15.22 -36.73
C ALA A 208 10.02 -15.74 -37.73
N PHE A 209 10.44 -14.90 -38.70
CA PHE A 209 11.50 -15.27 -39.66
C PHE A 209 12.85 -15.48 -39.00
N VAL A 210 13.19 -14.62 -38.03
CA VAL A 210 14.42 -14.78 -37.24
C VAL A 210 14.35 -16.03 -36.37
N GLY A 211 13.18 -16.33 -35.79
CA GLY A 211 12.94 -17.54 -35.02
C GLY A 211 13.11 -18.82 -35.86
N ILE A 212 12.56 -18.87 -37.07
CA ILE A 212 12.74 -20.01 -38.00
C ILE A 212 14.22 -20.19 -38.38
N LEU A 213 14.93 -19.10 -38.69
CA LEU A 213 16.36 -19.15 -38.98
C LEU A 213 17.17 -19.66 -37.79
N ASN A 214 16.86 -19.24 -36.58
CA ASN A 214 17.55 -19.72 -35.38
C ASN A 214 17.30 -21.21 -35.13
N VAL A 215 16.06 -21.69 -35.30
CA VAL A 215 15.74 -23.11 -35.19
C VAL A 215 16.50 -23.92 -36.25
N PHE A 216 16.62 -23.42 -37.47
CA PHE A 216 17.35 -24.07 -38.52
C PHE A 216 18.87 -24.17 -38.21
N LEU A 217 19.44 -23.08 -37.71
CA LEU A 217 20.84 -23.04 -37.26
C LEU A 217 21.10 -23.96 -36.08
N GLU A 218 20.19 -24.05 -35.15
CA GLU A 218 20.27 -24.96 -34.01
C GLU A 218 20.20 -26.44 -34.44
N LEU A 219 19.32 -26.74 -35.36
CA LEU A 219 19.20 -28.10 -35.93
C LEU A 219 20.48 -28.50 -36.71
N THR A 220 21.06 -27.61 -37.49
CA THR A 220 22.35 -27.85 -38.18
C THR A 220 23.49 -28.04 -37.18
N TYR A 221 23.52 -27.28 -36.09
CA TYR A 221 24.48 -27.46 -35.00
C TYR A 221 24.39 -28.89 -34.40
N TYR A 222 23.19 -29.35 -34.08
CA TYR A 222 23.01 -30.75 -33.58
C TYR A 222 23.42 -31.80 -34.58
N LEU A 223 23.15 -31.61 -35.87
CA LEU A 223 23.58 -32.52 -36.93
C LEU A 223 25.12 -32.61 -37.00
N ILE A 224 25.81 -31.49 -36.95
CA ILE A 224 27.29 -31.47 -36.97
C ILE A 224 27.83 -32.14 -35.72
N TRP A 225 27.21 -31.92 -34.56
CA TRP A 225 27.62 -32.53 -33.29
C TRP A 225 27.41 -34.07 -33.26
N MET A 226 26.42 -34.58 -34.02
CA MET A 226 26.20 -36.03 -34.18
C MET A 226 27.20 -36.74 -35.12
N ILE A 227 27.92 -36.02 -35.99
CA ILE A 227 28.87 -36.64 -36.95
C ILE A 227 29.90 -37.53 -36.29
N PRO A 228 30.62 -37.16 -35.23
CA PRO A 228 31.62 -38.02 -34.60
C PRO A 228 30.99 -39.29 -34.02
N PHE A 229 29.78 -39.23 -33.49
CA PHE A 229 29.09 -40.41 -32.97
C PHE A 229 28.64 -41.38 -34.08
N LEU A 230 28.22 -40.81 -35.24
CA LEU A 230 27.91 -41.60 -36.44
C LEU A 230 29.15 -42.31 -36.97
N LEU A 231 30.29 -41.63 -37.03
CA LEU A 231 31.57 -42.22 -37.44
C LEU A 231 31.97 -43.38 -36.53
N VAL A 232 31.87 -43.21 -35.22
CA VAL A 232 32.15 -44.28 -34.23
C VAL A 232 31.19 -45.45 -34.44
N ALA A 233 29.90 -45.18 -34.64
CA ALA A 233 28.89 -46.23 -34.89
C ALA A 233 29.19 -47.03 -36.16
N VAL A 234 29.62 -46.34 -37.24
CA VAL A 234 30.02 -47.02 -38.49
C VAL A 234 31.26 -47.88 -38.26
N VAL A 235 32.27 -47.37 -37.56
CA VAL A 235 33.50 -48.14 -37.26
C VAL A 235 33.19 -49.39 -36.45
N ILE A 236 32.24 -49.33 -35.51
CA ILE A 236 31.83 -50.47 -34.68
C ILE A 236 30.94 -51.44 -35.48
N TYR A 237 30.08 -50.93 -36.36
CA TYR A 237 29.16 -51.78 -37.15
C TYR A 237 29.88 -52.74 -38.12
N PHE A 238 30.94 -52.29 -38.78
CA PHE A 238 31.64 -53.16 -39.73
C PHE A 238 32.27 -54.46 -39.12
N PRO A 239 32.99 -54.41 -38.02
CA PRO A 239 33.51 -55.58 -37.38
C PRO A 239 32.41 -56.47 -36.79
N ILE A 240 31.37 -55.88 -36.20
CA ILE A 240 30.22 -56.64 -35.66
C ILE A 240 29.53 -57.40 -36.78
N LYS A 241 29.28 -56.83 -37.94
CA LYS A 241 28.70 -57.48 -39.10
C LYS A 241 29.56 -58.59 -39.64
N LYS A 242 30.89 -58.41 -39.57
CA LYS A 242 31.87 -59.50 -40.02
C LYS A 242 31.91 -60.68 -39.07
N ILE A 243 31.80 -60.44 -37.80
CA ILE A 243 31.72 -61.48 -36.74
C ILE A 243 30.38 -62.23 -36.87
N TYR A 244 29.26 -61.51 -37.03
CA TYR A 244 27.95 -62.12 -37.17
C TYR A 244 27.84 -63.05 -38.39
N LYS A 245 28.42 -62.66 -39.53
CA LYS A 245 28.50 -63.49 -40.73
C LYS A 245 29.39 -64.73 -40.53
N LYS A 246 30.35 -64.73 -39.59
CA LYS A 246 31.23 -65.84 -39.30
C LYS A 246 30.57 -66.86 -38.36
N PHE A 247 29.59 -66.47 -37.55
CA PHE A 247 28.82 -67.32 -36.68
C PHE A 247 27.57 -67.99 -37.35
N GLN A 248 27.19 -67.51 -38.54
CA GLN A 248 26.08 -68.07 -39.35
C GLN A 248 26.53 -69.08 -40.38
N LYS A 249 27.81 -69.42 -40.48
CA LYS A 249 28.35 -70.51 -41.24
C LYS A 249 28.80 -71.60 -40.29
#